data_273756d5e90d4b78a07513d10b1dfd54
#
_entry.id   273756d5e90d4b78a07513d10b1dfd54
#
_cell.length_a   1.000
_cell.length_b   1.000
_cell.length_c   1.000
_cell.angle_alpha   90.00
_cell.angle_beta   90.00
_cell.angle_gamma   90.00
#
_symmetry.space_group_name_H-M   'P 1'
#
loop_
_entity.id
_entity.type
_entity.pdbx_description
1 polymer ?
#
loop_
_entity_poly.entity_id
_entity_poly.type
_entity_poly.pdbx_seq_one_letter_code
_entity_poly.pdbx_strand_id
1 'polypeptide(L)'
;MKLFPLVLLAFFLHFCGSPRKIQTEKENRILTGADQTEKYIPLLKGKRVAIMANPTTVIGNTHLVDSLQKRGVNIVKVFGPEHGFRGNASAGVHVADETDPVTGIPVISLYGSKNKPSKQDLADVDILLYDLQDVGCRFYTNINALARLMDACYENGKEMLILDRPNPNGYFVDGPVLDMKFKSG
;
A
#
# COMPACT_ATOMS: atom_id res chain seq x y z
N MET A 1 -35.62 -45.42 -70.70
CA MET A 1 -35.35 -45.11 -69.31
C MET A 1 -33.88 -44.77 -69.19
N LYS A 2 -33.53 -43.47 -69.15
CA LYS A 2 -32.11 -43.04 -69.08
C LYS A 2 -31.88 -42.51 -67.63
N LEU A 3 -31.02 -43.20 -66.85
CA LEU A 3 -30.61 -42.75 -65.55
C LEU A 3 -29.55 -41.63 -65.72
N PHE A 4 -29.81 -40.49 -65.13
CA PHE A 4 -28.83 -39.43 -64.92
C PHE A 4 -28.09 -39.68 -63.63
N PRO A 5 -26.76 -39.60 -63.56
CA PRO A 5 -26.04 -39.64 -62.32
C PRO A 5 -26.02 -38.25 -61.65
N LEU A 6 -26.44 -38.21 -60.43
CA LEU A 6 -26.38 -37.04 -59.55
C LEU A 6 -24.94 -36.83 -59.06
N VAL A 7 -24.29 -35.79 -59.58
CA VAL A 7 -22.93 -35.41 -59.08
C VAL A 7 -23.11 -34.53 -57.86
N LEU A 8 -22.76 -35.08 -56.71
CA LEU A 8 -22.74 -34.36 -55.45
C LEU A 8 -21.42 -33.59 -55.31
N LEU A 9 -21.46 -32.27 -55.53
CA LEU A 9 -20.31 -31.38 -55.39
C LEU A 9 -20.14 -30.97 -53.91
N ALA A 10 -19.23 -31.64 -53.21
CA ALA A 10 -18.90 -31.30 -51.81
C ALA A 10 -18.04 -30.03 -51.76
N PHE A 11 -18.57 -28.91 -51.35
CA PHE A 11 -17.82 -27.70 -51.08
C PHE A 11 -17.11 -27.85 -49.72
N PHE A 12 -15.81 -28.15 -49.77
CA PHE A 12 -14.95 -28.02 -48.58
C PHE A 12 -14.61 -26.54 -48.35
N LEU A 13 -15.33 -25.88 -47.44
CA LEU A 13 -14.96 -24.58 -46.92
C LEU A 13 -13.74 -24.76 -46.00
N HIS A 14 -12.55 -24.50 -46.53
CA HIS A 14 -11.36 -24.36 -45.71
C HIS A 14 -11.48 -23.07 -44.88
N PHE A 15 -11.94 -23.21 -43.65
CA PHE A 15 -11.90 -22.12 -42.67
C PHE A 15 -10.45 -22.02 -42.16
N CYS A 16 -9.59 -21.30 -42.91
CA CYS A 16 -8.25 -20.95 -42.48
C CYS A 16 -8.36 -19.86 -41.41
N GLY A 17 -8.75 -20.23 -40.20
CA GLY A 17 -8.71 -19.36 -39.03
C GLY A 17 -7.27 -19.20 -38.58
N SER A 18 -6.61 -18.13 -39.01
CA SER A 18 -5.32 -17.74 -38.40
C SER A 18 -5.52 -17.61 -36.88
N PRO A 19 -4.68 -18.22 -36.04
CA PRO A 19 -4.75 -18.05 -34.63
C PRO A 19 -4.56 -16.55 -34.33
N ARG A 20 -5.64 -15.88 -33.88
CA ARG A 20 -5.54 -14.54 -33.33
C ARG A 20 -4.57 -14.64 -32.16
N LYS A 21 -3.35 -14.12 -32.32
CA LYS A 21 -2.49 -13.84 -31.19
C LYS A 21 -3.30 -12.94 -30.26
N ILE A 22 -3.74 -13.50 -29.13
CA ILE A 22 -4.21 -12.72 -28.00
C ILE A 22 -2.97 -11.93 -27.57
N GLN A 23 -2.83 -10.70 -28.07
CA GLN A 23 -1.98 -9.73 -27.43
C GLN A 23 -2.59 -9.54 -26.05
N THR A 24 -1.97 -10.15 -25.05
CA THR A 24 -2.18 -9.74 -23.67
C THR A 24 -1.80 -8.26 -23.65
N GLU A 25 -2.81 -7.38 -23.66
CA GLU A 25 -2.60 -5.99 -23.31
C GLU A 25 -1.83 -6.03 -21.99
N LYS A 26 -0.60 -5.53 -22.06
CA LYS A 26 0.21 -5.30 -20.87
C LYS A 26 -0.59 -4.23 -20.12
N GLU A 27 -1.42 -4.69 -19.18
CA GLU A 27 -2.27 -3.82 -18.37
C GLU A 27 -1.38 -2.69 -17.90
N ASN A 28 -1.69 -1.45 -18.29
CA ASN A 28 -0.99 -0.23 -17.85
C ASN A 28 -1.34 0.00 -16.37
N ARG A 29 -1.05 -1.01 -15.54
CA ARG A 29 -1.27 -0.93 -14.10
C ARG A 29 -0.26 0.05 -13.52
N ILE A 30 -0.77 1.05 -12.82
CA ILE A 30 0.07 1.92 -12.00
C ILE A 30 0.67 1.06 -10.89
N LEU A 31 2.00 0.97 -10.86
CA LEU A 31 2.72 0.32 -9.77
C LEU A 31 2.90 1.31 -8.63
N THR A 32 2.44 0.93 -7.44
CA THR A 32 2.69 1.71 -6.22
C THR A 32 4.16 1.62 -5.82
N GLY A 33 4.61 2.48 -4.91
CA GLY A 33 5.93 2.35 -4.30
C GLY A 33 6.14 0.98 -3.67
N ALA A 34 5.11 0.45 -2.99
CA ALA A 34 5.15 -0.86 -2.35
C ALA A 34 5.31 -2.03 -3.33
N ASP A 35 4.75 -1.93 -4.55
CA ASP A 35 4.89 -2.97 -5.59
C ASP A 35 6.34 -3.08 -6.11
N GLN A 36 7.15 -2.03 -5.98
CA GLN A 36 8.49 -1.93 -6.56
C GLN A 36 9.58 -2.48 -5.62
N THR A 37 9.38 -3.68 -5.13
CA THR A 37 10.20 -4.32 -4.09
C THR A 37 11.68 -4.39 -4.41
N GLU A 38 12.06 -4.60 -5.67
CA GLU A 38 13.47 -4.63 -6.11
C GLU A 38 14.21 -3.31 -5.91
N LYS A 39 13.49 -2.20 -5.85
CA LYS A 39 14.10 -0.88 -5.67
C LYS A 39 14.41 -0.58 -4.22
N TYR A 40 13.54 -1.01 -3.29
CA TYR A 40 13.68 -0.59 -1.90
C TYR A 40 14.15 -1.68 -0.95
N ILE A 41 13.90 -2.97 -1.19
CA ILE A 41 14.39 -4.04 -0.31
C ILE A 41 15.92 -4.01 -0.15
N PRO A 42 16.72 -3.75 -1.20
CA PRO A 42 18.17 -3.61 -1.03
C PRO A 42 18.58 -2.51 -0.04
N LEU A 43 17.78 -1.43 0.05
CA LEU A 43 18.02 -0.31 0.99
C LEU A 43 17.74 -0.69 2.45
N LEU A 44 16.96 -1.75 2.68
CA LEU A 44 16.58 -2.25 4.00
C LEU A 44 17.53 -3.32 4.54
N LYS A 45 18.45 -3.81 3.71
CA LYS A 45 19.34 -4.91 4.08
C LYS A 45 20.21 -4.53 5.27
N GLY A 46 20.14 -5.35 6.34
CA GLY A 46 20.91 -5.16 7.57
C GLY A 46 20.39 -4.06 8.49
N LYS A 47 19.30 -3.37 8.13
CA LYS A 47 18.68 -2.32 8.94
C LYS A 47 17.55 -2.86 9.80
N ARG A 48 17.36 -2.23 10.96
CA ARG A 48 16.18 -2.41 11.82
C ARG A 48 15.08 -1.49 11.30
N VAL A 49 14.02 -2.10 10.76
CA VAL A 49 12.97 -1.39 10.01
C VAL A 49 11.74 -1.19 10.90
N ALA A 50 11.24 0.03 10.99
CA ALA A 50 9.89 0.31 11.45
C ALA A 50 8.99 0.60 10.25
N ILE A 51 7.69 0.26 10.33
CA ILE A 51 6.75 0.51 9.23
C ILE A 51 5.51 1.22 9.77
N MET A 52 5.16 2.36 9.18
CA MET A 52 3.84 2.97 9.37
C MET A 52 2.88 2.33 8.39
N ALA A 53 1.86 1.64 8.90
CA ALA A 53 1.00 0.78 8.12
C ALA A 53 -0.45 0.77 8.63
N ASN A 54 -1.39 0.55 7.71
CA ASN A 54 -2.81 0.31 7.97
C ASN A 54 -3.36 -0.75 6.99
N PRO A 55 -4.66 -1.06 6.96
CA PRO A 55 -5.21 -2.05 6.03
C PRO A 55 -4.97 -1.78 4.54
N THR A 56 -4.66 -0.54 4.14
CA THR A 56 -4.36 -0.21 2.74
C THR A 56 -2.92 -0.54 2.33
N THR A 57 -2.07 -0.85 3.30
CA THR A 57 -0.66 -1.15 3.14
C THR A 57 -0.48 -2.56 2.56
N VAL A 58 -0.68 -2.72 1.25
CA VAL A 58 -0.68 -4.03 0.58
C VAL A 58 0.17 -4.05 -0.68
N ILE A 59 0.72 -5.24 -1.00
CA ILE A 59 1.29 -5.63 -2.30
C ILE A 59 0.36 -6.69 -2.88
N GLY A 60 -0.39 -6.36 -3.92
CA GLY A 60 -1.47 -7.21 -4.40
C GLY A 60 -2.49 -7.48 -3.30
N ASN A 61 -2.65 -8.74 -2.90
CA ASN A 61 -3.57 -9.16 -1.83
C ASN A 61 -2.87 -9.48 -0.50
N THR A 62 -1.57 -9.17 -0.38
CA THR A 62 -0.79 -9.49 0.82
C THR A 62 -0.39 -8.20 1.52
N HIS A 63 -0.60 -8.16 2.83
CA HIS A 63 -0.14 -7.01 3.62
C HIS A 63 1.37 -6.83 3.50
N LEU A 64 1.84 -5.58 3.35
CA LEU A 64 3.26 -5.26 3.13
C LEU A 64 4.16 -5.86 4.22
N VAL A 65 3.75 -5.73 5.49
CA VAL A 65 4.52 -6.25 6.64
C VAL A 65 4.74 -7.76 6.51
N ASP A 66 3.69 -8.51 6.17
CA ASP A 66 3.77 -9.96 5.97
C ASP A 66 4.67 -10.31 4.78
N SER A 67 4.57 -9.53 3.70
CA SER A 67 5.38 -9.71 2.50
C SER A 67 6.87 -9.46 2.76
N LEU A 68 7.19 -8.37 3.48
CA LEU A 68 8.58 -8.01 3.78
C LEU A 68 9.20 -8.96 4.82
N GLN A 69 8.43 -9.37 5.83
CA GLN A 69 8.90 -10.36 6.82
C GLN A 69 9.26 -11.69 6.14
N LYS A 70 8.40 -12.19 5.24
CA LYS A 70 8.67 -13.41 4.45
C LYS A 70 9.91 -13.29 3.56
N ARG A 71 10.29 -12.07 3.17
CA ARG A 71 11.48 -11.77 2.37
C ARG A 71 12.74 -11.50 3.23
N GLY A 72 12.65 -11.72 4.55
CA GLY A 72 13.77 -11.61 5.48
C GLY A 72 14.14 -10.19 5.88
N VAL A 73 13.25 -9.20 5.68
CA VAL A 73 13.44 -7.84 6.20
C VAL A 73 13.30 -7.87 7.72
N ASN A 74 14.24 -7.28 8.43
CA ASN A 74 14.23 -7.20 9.89
C ASN A 74 13.29 -6.09 10.37
N ILE A 75 11.99 -6.42 10.49
CA ILE A 75 10.97 -5.48 10.97
C ILE A 75 10.92 -5.57 12.48
N VAL A 76 11.31 -4.49 13.17
CA VAL A 76 11.38 -4.45 14.64
C VAL A 76 10.10 -3.94 15.28
N LYS A 77 9.29 -3.14 14.54
CA LYS A 77 7.97 -2.68 15.00
C LYS A 77 7.12 -2.13 13.86
N VAL A 78 5.83 -2.01 14.12
CA VAL A 78 4.86 -1.34 13.26
C VAL A 78 4.25 -0.17 14.03
N PHE A 79 4.05 0.94 13.34
CA PHE A 79 3.24 2.06 13.82
C PHE A 79 1.86 1.98 13.17
N GLY A 80 0.80 2.01 13.98
CA GLY A 80 -0.59 1.99 13.53
C GLY A 80 -1.25 3.35 13.69
N PRO A 81 -1.93 3.90 12.66
CA PRO A 81 -2.76 5.10 12.79
C PRO A 81 -4.11 4.76 13.42
N GLU A 82 -5.05 5.73 13.35
CA GLU A 82 -6.46 5.48 13.66
C GLU A 82 -6.97 4.22 12.95
N HIS A 83 -7.85 3.45 13.55
CA HIS A 83 -8.33 2.12 13.16
C HIS A 83 -7.30 0.99 13.29
N GLY A 84 -6.06 1.29 13.69
CA GLY A 84 -5.02 0.29 13.92
C GLY A 84 -4.39 -0.27 12.65
N PHE A 85 -3.35 -1.03 12.85
CA PHE A 85 -2.53 -1.62 11.80
C PHE A 85 -3.29 -2.62 10.90
N ARG A 86 -4.13 -3.47 11.50
CA ARG A 86 -4.94 -4.48 10.78
C ARG A 86 -6.40 -4.03 10.56
N GLY A 87 -6.79 -2.84 10.99
CA GLY A 87 -8.15 -2.35 10.86
C GLY A 87 -9.14 -2.98 11.84
N ASN A 88 -8.68 -3.49 12.96
CA ASN A 88 -9.52 -4.19 13.94
C ASN A 88 -10.23 -3.24 14.91
N ALA A 89 -9.91 -1.95 14.87
CA ALA A 89 -10.51 -0.95 15.76
C ALA A 89 -11.57 -0.11 15.07
N SER A 90 -12.69 0.13 15.75
CA SER A 90 -13.71 1.07 15.28
C SER A 90 -13.21 2.51 15.35
N ALA A 91 -13.81 3.40 14.55
CA ALA A 91 -13.45 4.83 14.56
C ALA A 91 -13.53 5.43 15.97
N GLY A 92 -12.52 6.23 16.34
CA GLY A 92 -12.47 6.91 17.62
C GLY A 92 -12.12 6.03 18.83
N VAL A 93 -11.95 4.72 18.66
CA VAL A 93 -11.54 3.83 19.75
C VAL A 93 -10.02 3.92 19.93
N HIS A 94 -9.59 4.07 21.17
CA HIS A 94 -8.17 4.04 21.52
C HIS A 94 -7.60 2.64 21.25
N VAL A 95 -6.60 2.57 20.38
CA VAL A 95 -5.85 1.34 20.12
C VAL A 95 -4.62 1.35 21.02
N ALA A 96 -4.55 0.39 21.96
CA ALA A 96 -3.37 0.23 22.80
C ALA A 96 -2.21 -0.37 22.00
N ASP A 97 -0.99 -0.21 22.51
CA ASP A 97 0.16 -0.95 21.99
C ASP A 97 -0.08 -2.45 22.16
N GLU A 98 0.19 -3.23 21.14
CA GLU A 98 -0.08 -4.66 21.10
C GLU A 98 1.05 -5.42 20.37
N THR A 99 0.95 -6.73 20.33
CA THR A 99 1.78 -7.57 19.44
C THR A 99 0.89 -8.14 18.35
N ASP A 100 1.28 -7.96 17.10
CA ASP A 100 0.52 -8.52 15.97
C ASP A 100 0.48 -10.05 16.06
N PRO A 101 -0.68 -10.68 16.16
CA PRO A 101 -0.78 -12.12 16.35
C PRO A 101 -0.33 -12.93 15.12
N VAL A 102 -0.24 -12.31 13.95
CA VAL A 102 0.17 -12.96 12.70
C VAL A 102 1.69 -13.02 12.57
N THR A 103 2.36 -11.92 12.89
CA THR A 103 3.80 -11.77 12.66
C THR A 103 4.65 -11.79 13.93
N GLY A 104 4.03 -11.63 15.10
CA GLY A 104 4.73 -11.47 16.38
C GLY A 104 5.42 -10.12 16.55
N ILE A 105 5.21 -9.17 15.64
CA ILE A 105 5.87 -7.86 15.65
C ILE A 105 5.13 -6.93 16.61
N PRO A 106 5.86 -6.14 17.46
CA PRO A 106 5.26 -5.10 18.27
C PRO A 106 4.58 -4.03 17.43
N VAL A 107 3.37 -3.65 17.81
CA VAL A 107 2.57 -2.58 17.20
C VAL A 107 2.42 -1.43 18.19
N ILE A 108 2.82 -0.25 17.79
CA ILE A 108 2.71 0.97 18.58
C ILE A 108 1.62 1.84 17.95
N SER A 109 0.61 2.19 18.74
CA SER A 109 -0.47 3.08 18.30
C SER A 109 0.03 4.52 18.25
N LEU A 110 -0.21 5.18 17.12
CA LEU A 110 -0.01 6.62 16.94
C LEU A 110 -1.35 7.35 16.78
N TYR A 111 -2.33 6.97 17.60
CA TYR A 111 -3.65 7.59 17.64
C TYR A 111 -4.04 8.02 19.04
N GLY A 112 -4.72 9.16 19.14
CA GLY A 112 -5.14 9.74 20.43
C GLY A 112 -4.06 10.61 21.06
N SER A 113 -3.69 10.31 22.30
CA SER A 113 -2.71 11.10 23.05
C SER A 113 -1.28 11.02 22.50
N LYS A 114 -0.95 9.92 21.83
CA LYS A 114 0.35 9.69 21.17
C LYS A 114 0.17 9.69 19.67
N ASN A 115 0.50 10.80 19.03
CA ASN A 115 0.32 10.96 17.58
C ASN A 115 1.65 11.11 16.79
N LYS A 116 2.78 10.98 17.49
CA LYS A 116 4.14 11.05 16.96
C LYS A 116 5.02 10.05 17.74
N PRO A 117 5.91 9.30 17.09
CA PRO A 117 6.85 8.43 17.79
C PRO A 117 7.76 9.25 18.73
N SER A 118 7.97 8.75 19.91
CA SER A 118 8.96 9.30 20.83
C SER A 118 10.39 8.86 20.45
N LYS A 119 11.39 9.50 21.04
CA LYS A 119 12.79 9.07 20.92
C LYS A 119 12.97 7.61 21.35
N GLN A 120 12.24 7.16 22.39
CA GLN A 120 12.30 5.79 22.87
C GLN A 120 11.70 4.80 21.82
N ASP A 121 10.62 5.17 21.14
CA ASP A 121 10.04 4.33 20.10
C ASP A 121 10.98 4.14 18.91
N LEU A 122 11.86 5.10 18.66
CA LEU A 122 12.82 5.08 17.54
C LEU A 122 14.22 4.61 17.95
N ALA A 123 14.47 4.27 19.22
CA ALA A 123 15.82 3.94 19.71
C ALA A 123 16.44 2.73 19.00
N ASP A 124 15.62 1.72 18.69
CA ASP A 124 16.02 0.49 18.00
C ASP A 124 15.68 0.48 16.51
N VAL A 125 15.37 1.64 15.91
CA VAL A 125 15.03 1.80 14.49
C VAL A 125 16.18 2.46 13.75
N ASP A 126 16.51 1.96 12.57
CA ASP A 126 17.49 2.57 11.66
C ASP A 126 16.78 3.31 10.52
N ILE A 127 15.68 2.75 10.02
CA ILE A 127 14.90 3.31 8.93
C ILE A 127 13.40 3.10 9.18
N LEU A 128 12.61 4.12 8.87
CA LEU A 128 11.14 4.06 8.93
C LEU A 128 10.57 4.05 7.51
N LEU A 129 9.73 3.05 7.21
CA LEU A 129 8.93 3.00 5.99
C LEU A 129 7.54 3.61 6.26
N TYR A 130 7.08 4.44 5.35
CA TYR A 130 5.73 4.95 5.34
C TYR A 130 4.96 4.41 4.14
N ASP A 131 3.84 3.72 4.37
CA ASP A 131 2.99 3.16 3.32
C ASP A 131 1.51 3.26 3.70
N LEU A 132 0.94 4.46 3.63
CA LEU A 132 -0.48 4.69 3.79
C LEU A 132 -1.06 5.29 2.52
N GLN A 133 -2.26 4.84 2.12
CA GLN A 133 -2.99 5.43 1.02
C GLN A 133 -3.58 6.77 1.44
N ASP A 134 -3.10 7.87 0.88
CA ASP A 134 -3.82 9.14 0.91
C ASP A 134 -4.80 9.21 -0.26
N VAL A 135 -5.95 9.82 -0.04
CA VAL A 135 -7.03 9.93 -1.04
C VAL A 135 -7.32 11.38 -1.45
N GLY A 136 -6.47 12.33 -1.04
CA GLY A 136 -6.59 13.74 -1.39
C GLY A 136 -7.78 14.44 -0.74
N CYS A 137 -8.37 13.87 0.30
CA CYS A 137 -9.49 14.45 1.03
C CYS A 137 -8.99 15.16 2.31
N ARG A 138 -9.35 16.42 2.47
CA ARG A 138 -8.89 17.29 3.57
C ARG A 138 -9.14 16.73 4.97
N PHE A 139 -10.21 15.96 5.14
CA PHE A 139 -10.59 15.37 6.43
C PHE A 139 -9.91 14.01 6.71
N TYR A 140 -9.11 13.47 5.79
CA TYR A 140 -8.25 12.32 6.06
C TYR A 140 -6.96 12.77 6.74
N THR A 141 -6.54 12.04 7.79
CA THR A 141 -5.43 12.43 8.66
C THR A 141 -4.08 11.81 8.28
N ASN A 142 -4.01 10.99 7.23
CA ASN A 142 -2.79 10.30 6.82
C ASN A 142 -1.64 11.27 6.52
N ILE A 143 -1.94 12.39 5.83
CA ILE A 143 -0.92 13.41 5.54
C ILE A 143 -0.32 14.04 6.81
N ASN A 144 -1.14 14.22 7.86
CA ASN A 144 -0.67 14.72 9.15
C ASN A 144 0.22 13.68 9.85
N ALA A 145 -0.13 12.38 9.75
CA ALA A 145 0.71 11.30 10.26
C ALA A 145 2.06 11.28 9.55
N LEU A 146 2.09 11.48 8.22
CA LEU A 146 3.32 11.59 7.44
C LEU A 146 4.21 12.74 7.96
N ALA A 147 3.65 13.95 8.09
CA ALA A 147 4.40 15.11 8.55
C ALA A 147 5.02 14.87 9.94
N ARG A 148 4.24 14.34 10.89
CA ARG A 148 4.71 14.03 12.25
C ARG A 148 5.80 12.95 12.27
N LEU A 149 5.72 11.97 11.39
CA LEU A 149 6.76 10.95 11.25
C LEU A 149 8.04 11.52 10.65
N MET A 150 7.94 12.41 9.65
CA MET A 150 9.08 13.13 9.09
C MET A 150 9.79 13.95 10.17
N ASP A 151 9.05 14.70 10.98
CA ASP A 151 9.58 15.44 12.11
C ASP A 151 10.28 14.52 13.11
N ALA A 152 9.64 13.40 13.48
CA ALA A 152 10.23 12.44 14.43
C ALA A 152 11.52 11.83 13.89
N CYS A 153 11.57 11.48 12.61
CA CYS A 153 12.78 10.96 11.97
C CYS A 153 13.89 12.00 11.94
N TYR A 154 13.58 13.24 11.57
CA TYR A 154 14.53 14.34 11.54
C TYR A 154 15.13 14.63 12.94
N GLU A 155 14.28 14.78 13.96
CA GLU A 155 14.68 15.05 15.34
C GLU A 155 15.56 13.95 15.95
N ASN A 156 15.41 12.72 15.48
CA ASN A 156 16.13 11.55 16.01
C ASN A 156 17.20 11.00 15.05
N GLY A 157 17.50 11.69 13.95
CA GLY A 157 18.51 11.29 12.97
C GLY A 157 18.23 9.93 12.32
N LYS A 158 16.94 9.64 12.02
CA LYS A 158 16.52 8.39 11.38
C LYS A 158 16.25 8.59 9.92
N GLU A 159 16.59 7.60 9.11
CA GLU A 159 16.20 7.58 7.70
C GLU A 159 14.70 7.32 7.57
N MET A 160 14.09 7.90 6.53
CA MET A 160 12.70 7.63 6.19
C MET A 160 12.57 7.34 4.70
N LEU A 161 11.76 6.34 4.37
CA LEU A 161 11.44 5.96 3.00
C LEU A 161 9.92 5.93 2.83
N ILE A 162 9.42 6.71 1.87
CA ILE A 162 8.00 6.77 1.53
C ILE A 162 7.75 5.86 0.33
N LEU A 163 6.88 4.88 0.51
CA LEU A 163 6.36 4.04 -0.57
C LEU A 163 5.09 4.68 -1.10
N ASP A 164 5.28 5.57 -2.08
CA ASP A 164 4.19 6.40 -2.61
C ASP A 164 3.06 5.59 -3.24
N ARG A 165 1.83 6.05 -3.00
CA ARG A 165 0.61 5.51 -3.59
C ARG A 165 -0.13 6.61 -4.35
N PRO A 166 -0.57 6.36 -5.58
CA PRO A 166 -1.25 7.38 -6.37
C PRO A 166 -2.54 7.84 -5.68
N ASN A 167 -2.74 9.16 -5.63
CA ASN A 167 -3.97 9.75 -5.14
C ASN A 167 -5.11 9.47 -6.14
N PRO A 168 -6.17 8.70 -5.78
CA PRO A 168 -7.27 8.39 -6.68
C PRO A 168 -8.10 9.61 -7.07
N ASN A 169 -8.06 10.68 -6.28
CA ASN A 169 -8.74 11.95 -6.52
C ASN A 169 -7.82 13.04 -7.08
N GLY A 170 -6.62 12.69 -7.55
CA GLY A 170 -5.62 13.67 -8.03
C GLY A 170 -6.05 14.51 -9.24
N TYR A 171 -7.15 14.15 -9.89
CA TYR A 171 -7.73 14.89 -11.03
C TYR A 171 -8.75 15.96 -10.62
N PHE A 172 -9.11 16.02 -9.33
CA PHE A 172 -10.14 16.90 -8.84
C PHE A 172 -9.56 17.90 -7.84
N VAL A 173 -9.98 19.15 -7.97
CA VAL A 173 -9.84 20.18 -6.94
C VAL A 173 -11.22 20.77 -6.75
N ASP A 174 -11.86 20.49 -5.63
CA ASP A 174 -13.23 20.90 -5.33
C ASP A 174 -13.40 21.26 -3.85
N GLY A 175 -14.51 21.91 -3.53
CA GLY A 175 -14.88 22.35 -2.21
C GLY A 175 -14.41 23.78 -1.86
N PRO A 176 -14.94 24.35 -0.78
CA PRO A 176 -14.63 25.71 -0.35
C PRO A 176 -13.20 25.82 0.20
N VAL A 177 -12.66 27.03 0.16
CA VAL A 177 -11.44 27.35 0.92
C VAL A 177 -11.72 27.11 2.41
N LEU A 178 -10.80 26.45 3.11
CA LEU A 178 -10.93 26.16 4.53
C LEU A 178 -10.96 27.47 5.33
N ASP A 179 -12.04 27.69 6.08
CA ASP A 179 -12.06 28.72 7.12
C ASP A 179 -11.20 28.22 8.30
N MET A 180 -10.21 29.01 8.68
CA MET A 180 -9.21 28.64 9.69
C MET A 180 -9.81 28.35 11.08
N LYS A 181 -11.05 28.79 11.36
CA LYS A 181 -11.76 28.44 12.60
C LYS A 181 -12.12 26.93 12.68
N PHE A 182 -12.15 26.25 11.51
CA PHE A 182 -12.43 24.81 11.41
C PHE A 182 -11.18 23.95 11.20
N LYS A 183 -9.98 24.55 11.27
CA LYS A 183 -8.75 23.77 11.15
C LYS A 183 -8.65 22.72 12.25
N SER A 184 -8.16 21.54 11.89
CA SER A 184 -7.77 20.48 12.83
C SER A 184 -6.50 19.82 12.33
N GLY A 185 -5.64 19.37 13.21
CA GLY A 185 -4.45 18.59 12.88
C GLY A 185 -3.24 19.38 12.40
#